data_3bd2913e385bcd6408a4d27ef84dfa32
#
_entry.id   3bd2913e385bcd6408a4d27ef84dfa32
#
_cell.length_a   1.000
_cell.length_b   1.000
_cell.length_c   1.000
_cell.angle_alpha   90.00
_cell.angle_beta   90.00
_cell.angle_gamma   90.00
#
_symmetry.space_group_name_H-M   'P 1'
#
loop_
_entity.id
_entity.type
_entity.pdbx_description
1 polymer ?
#
loop_
_entity_poly.entity_id
_entity_poly.type
_entity_poly.pdbx_seq_one_letter_code
_entity_poly.pdbx_strand_id
1 'polypeptide(L)'
;VKESKTKRRMKIFALNSNRALSEKIAAEVGIPLGQAAIKQFSDGEIQVNIEESIRGDEVYVIQSISNPINDSLMELLIMVDALRRASASQINVVIPYYGYSRQDRKARSREPITAKLIANLLEDDSITRVLTLDLHAPQIQGFFDVPVDHLAAAPLLASYFSDGSFDIDNMVVVSPDHASVSRARIMAELLGTPIAIIDNRNEESVESINEIPTEIIGTVQGKTALVIDDMIDTGTRLTISAAALHNAGATEVYGAATHAIFSKNAPKILQDSKLSKVIVTDSIKIDETKKFDKLVELSVGPLLGNAIKMIYDNEPLAPLFKSQK
;
A
#
# COMPACT_ATOMS: atom_id res chain seq x y z
N VAL A 1 44.50 14.16 -4.41
CA VAL A 1 43.39 15.12 -4.29
C VAL A 1 42.20 14.32 -3.73
N LYS A 2 41.91 14.43 -2.42
CA LYS A 2 40.71 13.90 -1.84
C LYS A 2 39.56 14.82 -2.31
N GLU A 3 38.79 14.37 -3.27
CA GLU A 3 37.48 14.98 -3.53
C GLU A 3 36.63 14.84 -2.25
N SER A 4 36.46 15.92 -1.53
CA SER A 4 35.45 16.07 -0.52
C SER A 4 34.11 15.98 -1.28
N LYS A 5 33.51 14.78 -1.38
CA LYS A 5 32.11 14.63 -1.77
C LYS A 5 31.31 15.38 -0.72
N THR A 6 30.93 16.61 -1.02
CA THR A 6 29.98 17.34 -0.18
C THR A 6 28.74 16.44 -0.06
N LYS A 7 28.47 15.93 1.15
CA LYS A 7 27.32 15.06 1.39
C LYS A 7 26.07 15.85 0.97
N ARG A 8 25.30 15.33 -0.02
CA ARG A 8 24.05 15.95 -0.46
C ARG A 8 23.14 16.09 0.75
N ARG A 9 22.38 17.16 0.85
CA ARG A 9 21.39 17.28 1.91
C ARG A 9 20.13 16.52 1.47
N MET A 10 19.52 15.81 2.42
CA MET A 10 18.23 15.17 2.23
C MET A 10 17.11 16.14 2.57
N LYS A 11 16.06 16.14 1.75
CA LYS A 11 14.80 16.84 2.00
C LYS A 11 13.63 15.89 1.79
N ILE A 12 12.61 16.00 2.64
CA ILE A 12 11.37 15.22 2.51
C ILE A 12 10.20 16.18 2.40
N PHE A 13 9.41 16.06 1.35
CA PHE A 13 8.19 16.84 1.17
C PHE A 13 6.97 15.93 1.27
N ALA A 14 5.98 16.39 2.04
CA ALA A 14 4.66 15.76 2.13
C ALA A 14 3.69 16.49 1.20
N LEU A 15 2.94 15.74 0.41
CA LEU A 15 1.79 16.25 -0.30
C LEU A 15 0.48 15.98 0.50
N ASN A 16 -0.67 16.32 -0.08
CA ASN A 16 -1.91 16.41 0.70
C ASN A 16 -2.58 15.06 0.99
N SER A 17 -2.29 13.98 0.23
CA SER A 17 -3.04 12.73 0.34
C SER A 17 -2.94 12.07 1.71
N ASN A 18 -1.76 12.12 2.36
CA ASN A 18 -1.54 11.50 3.67
C ASN A 18 -0.40 12.17 4.47
N ARG A 19 -0.68 13.38 4.94
CA ARG A 19 0.30 14.16 5.69
C ARG A 19 0.71 13.47 7.00
N ALA A 20 -0.22 12.82 7.69
CA ALA A 20 0.07 12.13 8.95
C ALA A 20 1.10 11.00 8.77
N LEU A 21 0.99 10.20 7.69
CA LEU A 21 1.99 9.20 7.36
C LEU A 21 3.34 9.86 7.03
N SER A 22 3.33 10.94 6.27
CA SER A 22 4.56 11.67 5.90
C SER A 22 5.29 12.21 7.13
N GLU A 23 4.57 12.67 8.15
CA GLU A 23 5.13 13.13 9.43
C GLU A 23 5.78 11.96 10.21
N LYS A 24 5.14 10.77 10.21
CA LYS A 24 5.73 9.56 10.79
C LYS A 24 7.01 9.13 10.07
N ILE A 25 7.00 9.18 8.73
CA ILE A 25 8.18 8.89 7.91
C ILE A 25 9.32 9.86 8.23
N ALA A 26 9.03 11.16 8.25
CA ALA A 26 10.02 12.20 8.55
C ALA A 26 10.60 12.04 9.96
N ALA A 27 9.76 11.70 10.95
CA ALA A 27 10.19 11.41 12.31
C ALA A 27 11.14 10.19 12.37
N GLU A 28 10.81 9.11 11.65
CA GLU A 28 11.66 7.92 11.55
C GLU A 28 13.01 8.24 10.88
N VAL A 29 13.00 9.05 9.81
CA VAL A 29 14.24 9.50 9.15
C VAL A 29 15.05 10.43 10.06
N GLY A 30 14.42 11.18 10.93
CA GLY A 30 15.04 12.12 11.87
C GLY A 30 15.27 13.51 11.27
N ILE A 31 14.51 13.91 10.24
CA ILE A 31 14.55 15.25 9.66
C ILE A 31 13.12 15.84 9.56
N PRO A 32 12.96 17.17 9.65
CA PRO A 32 11.64 17.77 9.48
C PRO A 32 11.18 17.69 8.02
N LEU A 33 9.86 17.75 7.82
CA LEU A 33 9.28 17.95 6.50
C LEU A 33 9.71 19.30 5.92
N GLY A 34 10.00 19.30 4.63
CA GLY A 34 10.28 20.48 3.86
C GLY A 34 9.07 21.41 3.76
N GLN A 35 9.34 22.71 3.54
CA GLN A 35 8.32 23.74 3.47
C GLN A 35 7.83 23.89 2.03
N ALA A 36 6.57 23.52 1.80
CA ALA A 36 5.87 23.72 0.54
C ALA A 36 4.40 24.07 0.82
N ALA A 37 3.87 25.02 0.07
CA ALA A 37 2.46 25.35 0.06
C ALA A 37 1.80 24.69 -1.16
N ILE A 38 0.75 23.93 -0.92
CA ILE A 38 -0.04 23.28 -1.96
C ILE A 38 -1.46 23.76 -1.79
N LYS A 39 -1.99 24.42 -2.83
CA LYS A 39 -3.31 25.02 -2.83
C LYS A 39 -4.08 24.55 -4.05
N GLN A 40 -5.39 24.47 -3.90
CA GLN A 40 -6.30 24.28 -5.01
C GLN A 40 -7.08 25.58 -5.24
N PHE A 41 -7.15 26.04 -6.50
CA PHE A 41 -7.97 27.16 -6.88
C PHE A 41 -9.46 26.77 -6.93
N SER A 42 -10.33 27.76 -6.99
CA SER A 42 -11.79 27.54 -7.01
C SER A 42 -12.30 26.77 -8.24
N ASP A 43 -11.55 26.78 -9.32
CA ASP A 43 -11.80 26.01 -10.54
C ASP A 43 -11.20 24.60 -10.51
N GLY A 44 -10.45 24.25 -9.44
CA GLY A 44 -9.85 22.93 -9.24
C GLY A 44 -8.39 22.83 -9.65
N GLU A 45 -7.79 23.88 -10.25
CA GLU A 45 -6.35 23.85 -10.57
C GLU A 45 -5.50 23.78 -9.30
N ILE A 46 -4.39 23.07 -9.37
CA ILE A 46 -3.45 22.87 -8.25
C ILE A 46 -2.25 23.78 -8.43
N GLN A 47 -1.92 24.51 -7.37
CA GLN A 47 -0.71 25.32 -7.28
C GLN A 47 0.22 24.76 -6.22
N VAL A 48 1.49 24.55 -6.60
CA VAL A 48 2.57 24.15 -5.69
C VAL A 48 3.59 25.28 -5.60
N ASN A 49 4.02 25.62 -4.39
CA ASN A 49 5.10 26.57 -4.12
C ASN A 49 6.07 25.97 -3.12
N ILE A 50 7.34 25.81 -3.51
CA ILE A 50 8.42 25.37 -2.61
C ILE A 50 8.95 26.59 -1.89
N GLU A 51 8.88 26.60 -0.57
CA GLU A 51 9.16 27.80 0.27
C GLU A 51 10.59 27.80 0.84
N GLU A 52 11.44 26.89 0.38
CA GLU A 52 12.85 26.80 0.81
C GLU A 52 13.77 26.46 -0.37
N SER A 53 15.07 26.73 -0.20
CA SER A 53 16.07 26.36 -1.22
C SER A 53 16.37 24.87 -1.19
N ILE A 54 16.26 24.23 -2.35
CA ILE A 54 16.50 22.78 -2.54
C ILE A 54 17.57 22.52 -3.60
N ARG A 55 18.29 23.57 -4.04
CA ARG A 55 19.29 23.45 -5.09
C ARG A 55 20.40 22.46 -4.71
N GLY A 56 20.55 21.43 -5.51
CA GLY A 56 21.56 20.38 -5.29
C GLY A 56 21.21 19.37 -4.20
N ASP A 57 20.02 19.46 -3.56
CA ASP A 57 19.57 18.52 -2.56
C ASP A 57 19.00 17.24 -3.19
N GLU A 58 19.05 16.15 -2.45
CA GLU A 58 18.34 14.91 -2.75
C GLU A 58 16.97 14.96 -2.08
N VAL A 59 15.92 14.90 -2.88
CA VAL A 59 14.55 15.13 -2.42
C VAL A 59 13.72 13.85 -2.48
N TYR A 60 12.95 13.61 -1.43
CA TYR A 60 11.93 12.57 -1.34
C TYR A 60 10.54 13.22 -1.27
N VAL A 61 9.66 12.89 -2.20
CA VAL A 61 8.28 13.40 -2.24
C VAL A 61 7.33 12.27 -1.87
N ILE A 62 6.55 12.45 -0.82
CA ILE A 62 5.62 11.42 -0.32
C ILE A 62 4.21 11.76 -0.77
N GLN A 63 3.60 10.86 -1.54
CA GLN A 63 2.21 10.98 -2.00
C GLN A 63 1.59 9.62 -2.28
N SER A 64 0.55 9.25 -1.57
CA SER A 64 -0.32 8.13 -1.99
C SER A 64 -1.23 8.60 -3.12
N ILE A 65 -1.24 7.88 -4.24
CA ILE A 65 -2.16 8.17 -5.37
C ILE A 65 -3.51 7.56 -5.02
N SER A 66 -4.19 8.16 -4.06
CA SER A 66 -5.46 7.73 -3.49
C SER A 66 -6.55 8.80 -3.68
N ASN A 67 -7.76 8.52 -3.21
CA ASN A 67 -8.89 9.42 -3.41
C ASN A 67 -8.69 10.81 -2.74
N PRO A 68 -8.89 11.93 -3.48
CA PRO A 68 -9.25 12.05 -4.90
C PRO A 68 -8.07 11.71 -5.82
N ILE A 69 -8.19 10.57 -6.53
CA ILE A 69 -7.04 9.91 -7.17
C ILE A 69 -6.37 10.75 -8.27
N ASN A 70 -7.17 11.46 -9.07
CA ASN A 70 -6.65 12.29 -10.17
C ASN A 70 -5.95 13.53 -9.64
N ASP A 71 -6.49 14.14 -8.59
CA ASP A 71 -5.89 15.32 -7.95
C ASP A 71 -4.59 14.93 -7.27
N SER A 72 -4.57 13.79 -6.55
CA SER A 72 -3.35 13.27 -5.91
C SER A 72 -2.23 13.00 -6.92
N LEU A 73 -2.57 12.46 -8.10
CA LEU A 73 -1.60 12.23 -9.16
C LEU A 73 -1.09 13.55 -9.75
N MET A 74 -2.01 14.48 -10.08
CA MET A 74 -1.65 15.77 -10.65
C MET A 74 -0.80 16.59 -9.68
N GLU A 75 -1.13 16.57 -8.40
CA GLU A 75 -0.36 17.21 -7.33
C GLU A 75 1.10 16.69 -7.29
N LEU A 76 1.27 15.36 -7.42
CA LEU A 76 2.60 14.73 -7.47
C LEU A 76 3.38 15.20 -8.71
N LEU A 77 2.78 15.20 -9.89
CA LEU A 77 3.42 15.63 -11.14
C LEU A 77 3.84 17.10 -11.07
N ILE A 78 2.97 17.99 -10.61
CA ILE A 78 3.28 19.42 -10.46
C ILE A 78 4.41 19.64 -9.45
N MET A 79 4.43 18.87 -8.35
CA MET A 79 5.51 18.98 -7.37
C MET A 79 6.84 18.51 -7.95
N VAL A 80 6.87 17.42 -8.72
CA VAL A 80 8.09 16.91 -9.37
C VAL A 80 8.64 17.95 -10.37
N ASP A 81 7.78 18.56 -11.21
CA ASP A 81 8.21 19.63 -12.13
C ASP A 81 8.76 20.84 -11.37
N ALA A 82 8.13 21.25 -10.28
CA ALA A 82 8.62 22.35 -9.44
C ALA A 82 10.02 22.05 -8.84
N LEU A 83 10.24 20.83 -8.34
CA LEU A 83 11.53 20.40 -7.80
C LEU A 83 12.62 20.36 -8.86
N ARG A 84 12.30 19.84 -10.05
CA ARG A 84 13.21 19.83 -11.20
C ARG A 84 13.63 21.26 -11.58
N ARG A 85 12.68 22.18 -11.69
CA ARG A 85 12.95 23.61 -12.02
C ARG A 85 13.72 24.32 -10.92
N ALA A 86 13.54 23.91 -9.66
CA ALA A 86 14.30 24.42 -8.52
C ALA A 86 15.70 23.79 -8.38
N SER A 87 16.10 22.93 -9.33
CA SER A 87 17.42 22.28 -9.41
C SER A 87 17.72 21.30 -8.27
N ALA A 88 16.73 20.51 -7.84
CA ALA A 88 16.98 19.31 -7.06
C ALA A 88 17.99 18.41 -7.80
N SER A 89 18.90 17.76 -7.07
CA SER A 89 19.90 16.88 -7.69
C SER A 89 19.35 15.49 -7.98
N GLN A 90 18.43 15.03 -7.15
CA GLN A 90 17.68 13.78 -7.29
C GLN A 90 16.26 14.00 -6.80
N ILE A 91 15.31 13.41 -7.48
CA ILE A 91 13.88 13.44 -7.11
C ILE A 91 13.41 12.00 -6.97
N ASN A 92 13.26 11.56 -5.73
CA ASN A 92 12.77 10.24 -5.39
C ASN A 92 11.29 10.36 -4.99
N VAL A 93 10.41 9.61 -5.65
CA VAL A 93 8.98 9.60 -5.30
C VAL A 93 8.66 8.41 -4.40
N VAL A 94 8.02 8.71 -3.29
CA VAL A 94 7.56 7.70 -2.32
C VAL A 94 6.05 7.60 -2.45
N ILE A 95 5.59 6.50 -3.02
CA ILE A 95 4.19 6.26 -3.35
C ILE A 95 3.69 5.08 -2.50
N PRO A 96 3.21 5.30 -1.25
CA PRO A 96 2.74 4.22 -0.38
C PRO A 96 1.59 3.44 -0.99
N TYR A 97 0.72 4.09 -1.77
CA TYR A 97 -0.30 3.45 -2.58
C TYR A 97 -0.22 3.95 -4.03
N TYR A 98 0.05 3.02 -4.95
CA TYR A 98 0.12 3.29 -6.38
C TYR A 98 -1.28 3.16 -7.00
N GLY A 99 -1.94 4.26 -7.17
CA GLY A 99 -3.24 4.31 -7.83
C GLY A 99 -3.19 3.81 -9.27
N TYR A 100 -4.34 3.35 -9.81
CA TYR A 100 -4.44 2.71 -11.13
C TYR A 100 -3.68 1.37 -11.29
N SER A 101 -3.08 0.83 -10.23
CA SER A 101 -2.32 -0.44 -10.25
C SER A 101 -3.16 -1.64 -10.70
N ARG A 102 -4.49 -1.59 -10.56
CA ARG A 102 -5.41 -2.63 -11.05
C ARG A 102 -5.57 -2.65 -12.58
N GLN A 103 -5.05 -1.62 -13.28
CA GLN A 103 -5.05 -1.52 -14.74
C GLN A 103 -3.65 -1.78 -15.30
N ASP A 104 -3.04 -2.89 -14.88
CA ASP A 104 -1.68 -3.34 -15.24
C ASP A 104 -1.62 -4.12 -16.55
N ARG A 105 -2.75 -4.57 -17.05
CA ARG A 105 -2.92 -5.35 -18.26
C ARG A 105 -4.24 -5.04 -18.97
N LYS A 106 -4.34 -5.42 -20.23
CA LYS A 106 -5.62 -5.41 -20.94
C LYS A 106 -6.43 -6.65 -20.55
N ALA A 107 -7.56 -6.47 -19.89
CA ALA A 107 -8.53 -7.53 -19.64
C ALA A 107 -9.37 -7.82 -20.89
N ARG A 108 -9.62 -6.78 -21.71
CA ARG A 108 -10.38 -6.85 -22.96
C ARG A 108 -9.63 -6.13 -24.09
N SER A 109 -10.00 -6.41 -25.33
CA SER A 109 -9.45 -5.68 -26.47
C SER A 109 -9.77 -4.18 -26.39
N ARG A 110 -8.82 -3.32 -26.81
CA ARG A 110 -8.94 -1.85 -26.87
C ARG A 110 -8.93 -1.15 -25.48
N GLU A 111 -8.60 -1.84 -24.41
CA GLU A 111 -8.37 -1.22 -23.10
C GLU A 111 -6.97 -0.63 -22.98
N PRO A 112 -6.78 0.41 -22.16
CA PRO A 112 -5.47 0.95 -21.86
C PRO A 112 -4.72 0.05 -20.86
N ILE A 113 -3.43 0.33 -20.66
CA ILE A 113 -2.65 -0.12 -19.52
C ILE A 113 -2.30 1.13 -18.70
N THR A 114 -3.23 1.56 -17.87
CA THR A 114 -3.13 2.86 -17.19
C THR A 114 -1.99 2.89 -16.18
N ALA A 115 -1.65 1.76 -15.56
CA ALA A 115 -0.47 1.69 -14.68
C ALA A 115 0.83 2.05 -15.42
N LYS A 116 0.98 1.67 -16.71
CA LYS A 116 2.11 2.07 -17.55
C LYS A 116 2.06 3.56 -17.92
N LEU A 117 0.86 4.09 -18.20
CA LEU A 117 0.71 5.52 -18.48
C LEU A 117 1.20 6.36 -17.31
N ILE A 118 0.83 6.01 -16.07
CA ILE A 118 1.27 6.72 -14.87
C ILE A 118 2.80 6.64 -14.72
N ALA A 119 3.38 5.46 -14.95
CA ALA A 119 4.84 5.31 -14.92
C ALA A 119 5.53 6.24 -15.90
N ASN A 120 5.06 6.29 -17.15
CA ASN A 120 5.61 7.19 -18.17
C ASN A 120 5.51 8.66 -17.76
N LEU A 121 4.35 9.11 -17.25
CA LEU A 121 4.16 10.50 -16.82
C LEU A 121 5.13 10.91 -15.71
N LEU A 122 5.39 10.02 -14.77
CA LEU A 122 6.36 10.27 -13.70
C LEU A 122 7.80 10.33 -14.22
N GLU A 123 8.16 9.46 -15.17
CA GLU A 123 9.51 9.41 -15.76
C GLU A 123 9.78 10.60 -16.70
N ASP A 124 8.79 11.01 -17.48
CA ASP A 124 8.88 12.20 -18.36
C ASP A 124 9.19 13.46 -17.53
N ASP A 125 8.79 13.49 -16.28
CA ASP A 125 9.05 14.56 -15.32
C ASP A 125 10.42 14.44 -14.61
N SER A 126 11.24 13.44 -15.01
CA SER A 126 12.63 13.25 -14.58
C SER A 126 12.80 12.84 -13.12
N ILE A 127 11.94 11.96 -12.61
CA ILE A 127 12.18 11.29 -11.33
C ILE A 127 13.42 10.40 -11.41
N THR A 128 14.06 10.15 -10.28
CA THR A 128 15.28 9.32 -10.19
C THR A 128 15.01 7.93 -9.66
N ARG A 129 13.94 7.76 -8.89
CA ARG A 129 13.59 6.50 -8.21
C ARG A 129 12.14 6.51 -7.76
N VAL A 130 11.55 5.34 -7.68
CA VAL A 130 10.25 5.11 -7.07
C VAL A 130 10.43 4.19 -5.85
N LEU A 131 9.90 4.59 -4.69
CA LEU A 131 9.73 3.73 -3.52
C LEU A 131 8.23 3.50 -3.32
N THR A 132 7.80 2.25 -3.32
CA THR A 132 6.38 1.91 -3.22
C THR A 132 6.15 0.66 -2.37
N LEU A 133 4.88 0.42 -2.01
CA LEU A 133 4.48 -0.65 -1.12
C LEU A 133 3.40 -1.50 -1.79
N ASP A 134 3.55 -2.83 -1.73
CA ASP A 134 2.57 -3.84 -2.16
C ASP A 134 1.79 -3.48 -3.44
N LEU A 135 2.50 -3.35 -4.55
CA LEU A 135 1.88 -3.18 -5.87
C LEU A 135 0.87 -4.30 -6.13
N HIS A 136 -0.30 -3.96 -6.64
CA HIS A 136 -1.33 -4.94 -7.01
C HIS A 136 -0.77 -6.07 -7.89
N ALA A 137 0.07 -5.70 -8.83
CA ALA A 137 0.79 -6.59 -9.71
C ALA A 137 2.30 -6.29 -9.64
N PRO A 138 3.15 -7.20 -9.11
CA PRO A 138 4.58 -6.94 -8.94
C PRO A 138 5.30 -6.58 -10.22
N GLN A 139 4.81 -7.02 -11.39
CA GLN A 139 5.36 -6.70 -12.71
C GLN A 139 5.26 -5.21 -13.08
N ILE A 140 4.47 -4.39 -12.37
CA ILE A 140 4.43 -2.93 -12.56
C ILE A 140 5.81 -2.30 -12.37
N GLN A 141 6.68 -2.91 -11.55
CA GLN A 141 8.09 -2.49 -11.41
C GLN A 141 8.79 -2.42 -12.77
N GLY A 142 8.48 -3.33 -13.68
CA GLY A 142 9.02 -3.36 -15.03
C GLY A 142 8.40 -2.33 -16.00
N PHE A 143 7.47 -1.52 -15.55
CA PHE A 143 6.93 -0.40 -16.34
C PHE A 143 7.80 0.84 -16.25
N PHE A 144 8.70 0.89 -15.27
CA PHE A 144 9.64 1.97 -15.06
C PHE A 144 11.02 1.62 -15.61
N ASP A 145 11.69 2.61 -16.19
CA ASP A 145 13.09 2.56 -16.57
C ASP A 145 14.01 3.00 -15.41
N VAL A 146 13.47 3.81 -14.47
CA VAL A 146 14.15 4.16 -13.22
C VAL A 146 14.04 3.02 -12.19
N PRO A 147 14.98 2.94 -11.21
CA PRO A 147 14.90 1.98 -10.12
C PRO A 147 13.59 2.06 -9.34
N VAL A 148 12.98 0.92 -9.06
CA VAL A 148 11.79 0.78 -8.22
C VAL A 148 12.13 -0.07 -7.01
N ASP A 149 12.01 0.49 -5.82
CA ASP A 149 12.09 -0.24 -4.56
C ASP A 149 10.67 -0.60 -4.13
N HIS A 150 10.31 -1.87 -4.35
CA HIS A 150 8.99 -2.39 -4.03
C HIS A 150 9.03 -3.11 -2.69
N LEU A 151 8.56 -2.45 -1.63
CA LEU A 151 8.48 -3.01 -0.27
C LEU A 151 7.20 -3.84 -0.09
N ALA A 152 7.19 -4.66 0.96
CA ALA A 152 6.05 -5.46 1.37
C ALA A 152 5.65 -5.17 2.82
N ALA A 153 4.36 -4.97 3.07
CA ALA A 153 3.81 -4.83 4.43
C ALA A 153 3.55 -6.18 5.12
N ALA A 154 3.70 -7.30 4.40
CA ALA A 154 3.44 -8.63 4.96
C ALA A 154 4.17 -8.90 6.29
N PRO A 155 5.47 -8.56 6.49
CA PRO A 155 6.13 -8.73 7.79
C PRO A 155 5.48 -7.89 8.91
N LEU A 156 5.04 -6.66 8.61
CA LEU A 156 4.33 -5.79 9.55
C LEU A 156 2.96 -6.38 9.92
N LEU A 157 2.19 -6.81 8.93
CA LEU A 157 0.89 -7.47 9.16
C LEU A 157 1.05 -8.77 9.95
N ALA A 158 2.07 -9.58 9.64
CA ALA A 158 2.37 -10.82 10.37
C ALA A 158 2.74 -10.55 11.83
N SER A 159 3.48 -9.47 12.12
CA SER A 159 3.87 -9.13 13.49
C SER A 159 2.67 -8.88 14.41
N TYR A 160 1.57 -8.34 13.87
CA TYR A 160 0.34 -8.15 14.64
C TYR A 160 -0.24 -9.48 15.15
N PHE A 161 -0.15 -10.54 14.35
CA PHE A 161 -0.64 -11.87 14.74
C PHE A 161 0.35 -12.66 15.58
N SER A 162 1.64 -12.27 15.55
CA SER A 162 2.72 -12.95 16.29
C SER A 162 3.02 -12.32 17.65
N ASP A 163 2.17 -11.41 18.15
CA ASP A 163 2.37 -10.72 19.43
C ASP A 163 2.10 -11.58 20.69
N GLY A 164 1.70 -12.84 20.48
CA GLY A 164 1.38 -13.79 21.54
C GLY A 164 -0.10 -13.80 21.96
N SER A 165 -0.94 -12.93 21.39
CA SER A 165 -2.39 -12.92 21.66
C SER A 165 -3.19 -13.90 20.81
N PHE A 166 -2.55 -14.50 19.79
CA PHE A 166 -3.16 -15.45 18.87
C PHE A 166 -2.57 -16.86 19.00
N ASP A 167 -3.41 -17.86 18.90
CA ASP A 167 -3.01 -19.28 18.78
C ASP A 167 -2.62 -19.56 17.32
N ILE A 168 -1.35 -19.32 17.00
CA ILE A 168 -0.80 -19.50 15.65
C ILE A 168 -0.86 -20.95 15.18
N ASP A 169 -0.68 -21.91 16.08
CA ASP A 169 -0.75 -23.35 15.76
C ASP A 169 -2.14 -23.77 15.28
N ASN A 170 -3.18 -23.05 15.73
CA ASN A 170 -4.57 -23.25 15.28
C ASN A 170 -5.03 -22.24 14.24
N MET A 171 -4.10 -21.54 13.59
CA MET A 171 -4.42 -20.58 12.53
C MET A 171 -4.25 -21.19 11.13
N VAL A 172 -5.01 -20.66 10.15
CA VAL A 172 -4.86 -20.93 8.72
C VAL A 172 -4.93 -19.62 7.95
N VAL A 173 -3.96 -19.38 7.07
CA VAL A 173 -4.01 -18.24 6.16
C VAL A 173 -4.83 -18.61 4.93
N VAL A 174 -5.73 -17.72 4.53
CA VAL A 174 -6.70 -17.97 3.47
C VAL A 174 -6.51 -16.99 2.32
N SER A 175 -6.39 -17.53 1.11
CA SER A 175 -6.50 -16.75 -0.12
C SER A 175 -7.96 -16.57 -0.49
N PRO A 176 -8.45 -15.35 -0.73
CA PRO A 176 -9.85 -15.10 -1.13
C PRO A 176 -10.17 -15.58 -2.56
N ASP A 177 -9.13 -15.86 -3.36
CA ASP A 177 -9.22 -16.31 -4.76
C ASP A 177 -7.92 -16.95 -5.23
N HIS A 178 -7.89 -17.44 -6.47
CA HIS A 178 -6.67 -18.04 -7.05
C HIS A 178 -5.57 -17.03 -7.36
N ALA A 179 -5.91 -15.78 -7.63
CA ALA A 179 -4.94 -14.74 -7.98
C ALA A 179 -4.10 -14.31 -6.77
N SER A 180 -4.68 -14.36 -5.57
CA SER A 180 -4.07 -13.93 -4.31
C SER A 180 -3.24 -15.01 -3.60
N VAL A 181 -3.14 -16.23 -4.16
CA VAL A 181 -2.46 -17.39 -3.53
C VAL A 181 -1.00 -17.10 -3.18
N SER A 182 -0.27 -16.41 -4.05
CA SER A 182 1.15 -16.07 -3.76
C SER A 182 1.29 -15.19 -2.52
N ARG A 183 0.37 -14.26 -2.32
CA ARG A 183 0.33 -13.37 -1.14
C ARG A 183 -0.01 -14.15 0.13
N ALA A 184 -1.01 -15.01 0.05
CA ALA A 184 -1.39 -15.89 1.18
C ALA A 184 -0.23 -16.82 1.57
N ARG A 185 0.54 -17.33 0.60
CA ARG A 185 1.71 -18.18 0.86
C ARG A 185 2.79 -17.43 1.62
N ILE A 186 3.13 -16.20 1.20
CA ILE A 186 4.13 -15.36 1.90
C ILE A 186 3.70 -15.15 3.36
N MET A 187 2.45 -14.80 3.60
CA MET A 187 1.92 -14.61 4.95
C MET A 187 1.98 -15.91 5.78
N ALA A 188 1.61 -17.03 5.18
CA ALA A 188 1.64 -18.34 5.83
C ALA A 188 3.07 -18.76 6.20
N GLU A 189 4.05 -18.48 5.34
CA GLU A 189 5.48 -18.72 5.63
C GLU A 189 5.99 -17.84 6.79
N LEU A 190 5.57 -16.58 6.85
CA LEU A 190 5.94 -15.65 7.94
C LEU A 190 5.35 -16.12 9.28
N LEU A 191 4.13 -16.65 9.28
CA LEU A 191 3.43 -17.11 10.49
C LEU A 191 3.70 -18.58 10.83
N GLY A 192 4.26 -19.37 9.89
CA GLY A 192 4.45 -20.82 10.09
C GLY A 192 3.12 -21.62 10.03
N THR A 193 2.12 -21.14 9.29
CA THR A 193 0.76 -21.70 9.25
C THR A 193 0.46 -22.39 7.92
N PRO A 194 -0.53 -23.31 7.86
CA PRO A 194 -1.04 -23.82 6.60
C PRO A 194 -1.80 -22.75 5.82
N ILE A 195 -2.07 -23.03 4.52
CA ILE A 195 -2.92 -22.19 3.68
C ILE A 195 -4.22 -22.92 3.30
N ALA A 196 -5.27 -22.12 3.07
CA ALA A 196 -6.47 -22.55 2.38
C ALA A 196 -6.82 -21.56 1.27
N ILE A 197 -7.64 -21.98 0.32
CA ILE A 197 -8.02 -21.15 -0.84
C ILE A 197 -9.54 -21.23 -0.99
N ILE A 198 -10.20 -20.08 -1.13
CA ILE A 198 -11.60 -20.04 -1.52
C ILE A 198 -11.65 -20.19 -3.04
N ASP A 199 -12.22 -21.31 -3.51
CA ASP A 199 -12.40 -21.55 -4.95
C ASP A 199 -13.66 -20.83 -5.44
N ASN A 200 -13.42 -19.64 -6.01
CA ASN A 200 -14.47 -18.83 -6.61
C ASN A 200 -14.33 -18.86 -8.14
N ARG A 201 -15.01 -19.82 -8.80
CA ARG A 201 -14.90 -20.02 -10.26
C ARG A 201 -15.64 -18.96 -11.09
N ASN A 202 -16.48 -18.13 -10.47
CA ASN A 202 -17.30 -17.12 -11.13
C ASN A 202 -16.79 -15.71 -10.85
N GLU A 203 -15.50 -15.43 -11.09
CA GLU A 203 -14.85 -14.16 -10.77
C GLU A 203 -15.50 -12.91 -11.38
N GLU A 204 -16.22 -13.03 -12.50
CA GLU A 204 -16.82 -11.88 -13.19
C GLU A 204 -18.17 -11.42 -12.60
N SER A 205 -18.78 -12.15 -11.67
CA SER A 205 -20.17 -11.92 -11.24
C SER A 205 -20.38 -11.68 -9.74
N VAL A 206 -19.35 -11.68 -8.89
CA VAL A 206 -19.53 -11.44 -7.45
C VAL A 206 -19.73 -9.94 -7.15
N GLU A 207 -20.74 -9.35 -7.76
CA GLU A 207 -21.27 -8.04 -7.35
C GLU A 207 -22.36 -8.15 -6.26
N SER A 208 -22.84 -9.36 -5.96
CA SER A 208 -23.89 -9.56 -4.97
C SER A 208 -23.42 -10.43 -3.79
N ILE A 209 -23.69 -9.95 -2.59
CA ILE A 209 -23.46 -10.65 -1.30
C ILE A 209 -24.23 -12.00 -1.21
N ASN A 210 -25.08 -12.31 -2.19
CA ASN A 210 -26.00 -13.45 -2.16
C ASN A 210 -25.39 -14.78 -2.65
N GLU A 211 -24.19 -14.75 -3.25
CA GLU A 211 -23.51 -15.96 -3.72
C GLU A 211 -22.27 -16.25 -2.86
N ILE A 212 -22.48 -16.99 -1.78
CA ILE A 212 -21.37 -17.40 -0.90
C ILE A 212 -20.71 -18.63 -1.53
N PRO A 213 -19.37 -18.58 -1.80
CA PRO A 213 -18.63 -19.74 -2.29
C PRO A 213 -18.75 -20.91 -1.32
N THR A 214 -18.95 -22.10 -1.85
CA THR A 214 -19.09 -23.33 -1.03
C THR A 214 -17.85 -24.20 -1.07
N GLU A 215 -16.94 -23.98 -2.03
CA GLU A 215 -15.73 -24.78 -2.19
C GLU A 215 -14.53 -24.08 -1.56
N ILE A 216 -13.91 -24.74 -0.58
CA ILE A 216 -12.68 -24.30 0.07
C ILE A 216 -11.67 -25.43 -0.05
N ILE A 217 -10.52 -25.12 -0.65
CA ILE A 217 -9.39 -26.04 -0.75
C ILE A 217 -8.53 -25.86 0.50
N GLY A 218 -8.37 -26.91 1.29
CA GLY A 218 -7.66 -26.87 2.57
C GLY A 218 -8.60 -27.04 3.76
N THR A 219 -8.04 -27.08 4.97
CA THR A 219 -8.79 -27.34 6.21
C THR A 219 -8.94 -26.07 7.03
N VAL A 220 -10.19 -25.64 7.22
CA VAL A 220 -10.52 -24.44 8.02
C VAL A 220 -11.39 -24.75 9.24
N GLN A 221 -11.99 -25.95 9.29
CA GLN A 221 -12.86 -26.36 10.38
C GLN A 221 -12.13 -26.33 11.73
N GLY A 222 -12.71 -25.65 12.71
CA GLY A 222 -12.16 -25.49 14.05
C GLY A 222 -10.97 -24.54 14.15
N LYS A 223 -10.58 -23.87 13.05
CA LYS A 223 -9.41 -22.99 13.00
C LYS A 223 -9.80 -21.51 13.02
N THR A 224 -8.86 -20.68 13.45
CA THR A 224 -8.88 -19.24 13.20
C THR A 224 -8.39 -18.98 11.77
N ALA A 225 -9.20 -18.36 10.94
CA ALA A 225 -8.90 -18.09 9.54
C ALA A 225 -8.46 -16.62 9.35
N LEU A 226 -7.33 -16.40 8.67
CA LEU A 226 -6.83 -15.09 8.30
C LEU A 226 -6.89 -14.90 6.79
N VAL A 227 -7.82 -14.12 6.29
CA VAL A 227 -7.95 -13.78 4.87
C VAL A 227 -7.00 -12.64 4.53
N ILE A 228 -6.15 -12.83 3.51
CA ILE A 228 -5.14 -11.86 3.08
C ILE A 228 -5.42 -11.36 1.67
N ASP A 229 -5.41 -10.04 1.52
CA ASP A 229 -5.46 -9.37 0.20
C ASP A 229 -4.44 -8.21 0.14
N ASP A 230 -4.23 -7.57 -1.03
CA ASP A 230 -3.44 -6.35 -1.14
C ASP A 230 -4.24 -5.11 -0.73
N MET A 231 -5.53 -5.08 -1.07
CA MET A 231 -6.39 -3.94 -0.80
C MET A 231 -7.82 -4.35 -0.44
N ILE A 232 -8.46 -3.52 0.34
CA ILE A 232 -9.89 -3.60 0.60
C ILE A 232 -10.56 -2.38 -0.01
N ASP A 233 -11.33 -2.60 -1.10
CA ASP A 233 -12.08 -1.55 -1.79
C ASP A 233 -13.49 -1.44 -1.23
N THR A 234 -14.45 -2.22 -1.73
CA THR A 234 -15.86 -2.19 -1.26
C THR A 234 -16.09 -3.02 0.00
N GLY A 235 -15.15 -3.86 0.40
CA GLY A 235 -15.30 -4.81 1.50
C GLY A 235 -16.12 -6.06 1.17
N THR A 236 -16.76 -6.11 0.00
CA THR A 236 -17.67 -7.22 -0.40
C THR A 236 -16.94 -8.56 -0.44
N ARG A 237 -15.79 -8.63 -1.12
CA ARG A 237 -15.01 -9.88 -1.22
C ARG A 237 -14.65 -10.44 0.15
N LEU A 238 -14.12 -9.59 1.04
CA LEU A 238 -13.71 -10.00 2.38
C LEU A 238 -14.90 -10.47 3.22
N THR A 239 -16.05 -9.80 3.10
CA THR A 239 -17.29 -10.16 3.80
C THR A 239 -17.84 -11.52 3.33
N ILE A 240 -17.83 -11.77 2.02
CA ILE A 240 -18.24 -13.06 1.43
C ILE A 240 -17.29 -14.17 1.88
N SER A 241 -15.98 -13.91 1.84
CA SER A 241 -14.97 -14.86 2.33
C SER A 241 -15.20 -15.22 3.79
N ALA A 242 -15.49 -14.23 4.65
CA ALA A 242 -15.77 -14.48 6.06
C ALA A 242 -17.01 -15.36 6.26
N ALA A 243 -18.07 -15.12 5.50
CA ALA A 243 -19.28 -15.93 5.55
C ALA A 243 -19.02 -17.38 5.09
N ALA A 244 -18.28 -17.56 3.99
CA ALA A 244 -17.91 -18.88 3.49
C ALA A 244 -17.09 -19.68 4.52
N LEU A 245 -16.09 -19.04 5.14
CA LEU A 245 -15.23 -19.65 6.14
C LEU A 245 -15.99 -20.04 7.41
N HIS A 246 -16.89 -19.20 7.89
CA HIS A 246 -17.76 -19.56 9.01
C HIS A 246 -18.68 -20.74 8.69
N ASN A 247 -19.26 -20.78 7.48
CA ASN A 247 -20.09 -21.88 7.03
C ASN A 247 -19.29 -23.19 6.94
N ALA A 248 -17.99 -23.11 6.63
CA ALA A 248 -17.07 -24.24 6.61
C ALA A 248 -16.49 -24.59 7.99
N GLY A 249 -16.95 -23.95 9.07
CA GLY A 249 -16.62 -24.28 10.46
C GLY A 249 -15.39 -23.56 11.04
N ALA A 250 -14.92 -22.48 10.42
CA ALA A 250 -13.91 -21.63 11.05
C ALA A 250 -14.49 -21.00 12.33
N THR A 251 -13.70 -20.96 13.41
CA THR A 251 -14.13 -20.42 14.71
C THR A 251 -14.12 -18.90 14.74
N GLU A 252 -13.10 -18.31 14.16
CA GLU A 252 -12.95 -16.85 13.99
C GLU A 252 -12.40 -16.55 12.62
N VAL A 253 -12.73 -15.39 12.07
CA VAL A 253 -12.22 -14.93 10.79
C VAL A 253 -11.71 -13.51 10.91
N TYR A 254 -10.46 -13.32 10.53
CA TYR A 254 -9.78 -12.03 10.43
C TYR A 254 -9.54 -11.70 8.97
N GLY A 255 -9.56 -10.41 8.64
CA GLY A 255 -9.15 -9.93 7.33
C GLY A 255 -7.95 -9.00 7.45
N ALA A 256 -6.95 -9.15 6.58
CA ALA A 256 -5.86 -8.19 6.54
C ALA A 256 -5.51 -7.81 5.10
N ALA A 257 -5.17 -6.52 4.92
CA ALA A 257 -4.71 -5.99 3.66
C ALA A 257 -3.81 -4.79 3.88
N THR A 258 -2.94 -4.52 2.91
CA THR A 258 -2.06 -3.36 2.98
C THR A 258 -2.84 -2.06 2.76
N HIS A 259 -3.70 -1.99 1.74
CA HIS A 259 -4.32 -0.75 1.30
C HIS A 259 -5.82 -0.68 1.65
N ALA A 260 -6.18 0.28 2.51
CA ALA A 260 -7.56 0.55 2.90
C ALA A 260 -8.20 1.60 1.99
N ILE A 261 -8.70 1.20 0.82
CA ILE A 261 -9.38 2.14 -0.09
C ILE A 261 -10.73 2.56 0.51
N PHE A 262 -11.49 1.60 1.05
CA PHE A 262 -12.78 1.80 1.72
C PHE A 262 -13.73 2.70 0.93
N SER A 263 -14.02 2.28 -0.31
CA SER A 263 -14.98 2.99 -1.15
C SER A 263 -16.43 2.67 -0.74
N LYS A 264 -17.35 3.55 -1.12
CA LYS A 264 -18.78 3.39 -0.88
C LYS A 264 -19.09 3.13 0.61
N ASN A 265 -19.82 2.07 0.92
CA ASN A 265 -20.24 1.67 2.27
C ASN A 265 -19.33 0.60 2.89
N ALA A 266 -18.07 0.46 2.43
CA ALA A 266 -17.15 -0.56 2.92
C ALA A 266 -17.05 -0.61 4.46
N PRO A 267 -16.89 0.51 5.19
CA PRO A 267 -16.82 0.48 6.64
C PRO A 267 -18.03 -0.18 7.29
N LYS A 268 -19.23 0.15 6.82
CA LYS A 268 -20.49 -0.44 7.34
C LYS A 268 -20.57 -1.93 7.00
N ILE A 269 -20.27 -2.31 5.76
CA ILE A 269 -20.31 -3.71 5.32
C ILE A 269 -19.33 -4.55 6.14
N LEU A 270 -18.14 -4.06 6.40
CA LEU A 270 -17.12 -4.74 7.21
C LEU A 270 -17.53 -4.81 8.70
N GLN A 271 -18.06 -3.73 9.25
CA GLN A 271 -18.55 -3.70 10.63
C GLN A 271 -19.67 -4.73 10.86
N ASP A 272 -20.62 -4.81 9.92
CA ASP A 272 -21.79 -5.70 10.02
C ASP A 272 -21.46 -7.16 9.61
N SER A 273 -20.26 -7.43 9.09
CA SER A 273 -19.82 -8.76 8.63
C SER A 273 -19.51 -9.72 9.78
N LYS A 274 -19.25 -10.99 9.44
CA LYS A 274 -18.79 -12.03 10.38
C LYS A 274 -17.28 -11.96 10.69
N LEU A 275 -16.58 -10.91 10.27
CA LEU A 275 -15.18 -10.70 10.63
C LEU A 275 -15.04 -10.36 12.11
N SER A 276 -14.03 -10.90 12.76
CA SER A 276 -13.63 -10.51 14.12
C SER A 276 -12.93 -9.17 14.13
N LYS A 277 -11.94 -8.99 13.23
CA LYS A 277 -11.27 -7.70 12.99
C LYS A 277 -10.82 -7.58 11.53
N VAL A 278 -10.54 -6.35 11.13
CA VAL A 278 -9.97 -5.96 9.83
C VAL A 278 -8.68 -5.19 10.10
N ILE A 279 -7.56 -5.75 9.70
CA ILE A 279 -6.23 -5.19 9.93
C ILE A 279 -5.73 -4.59 8.62
N VAL A 280 -5.38 -3.31 8.63
CA VAL A 280 -4.89 -2.57 7.46
C VAL A 280 -3.71 -1.69 7.83
N THR A 281 -3.09 -1.08 6.83
CA THR A 281 -2.04 -0.09 7.07
C THR A 281 -2.52 1.33 6.78
N ASP A 282 -1.75 2.30 7.26
CA ASP A 282 -1.95 3.73 6.98
C ASP A 282 -1.32 4.17 5.64
N SER A 283 -1.07 3.24 4.69
CA SER A 283 -0.61 3.55 3.34
C SER A 283 -1.57 4.48 2.57
N ILE A 284 -2.86 4.39 2.89
CA ILE A 284 -3.92 5.33 2.49
C ILE A 284 -4.49 5.95 3.76
N LYS A 285 -4.69 7.25 3.76
CA LYS A 285 -5.36 7.93 4.88
C LYS A 285 -6.78 7.43 5.05
N ILE A 286 -7.12 6.98 6.24
CA ILE A 286 -8.48 6.61 6.62
C ILE A 286 -9.12 7.80 7.35
N ASP A 287 -10.12 8.41 6.72
CA ASP A 287 -10.85 9.50 7.35
C ASP A 287 -11.62 9.00 8.58
N GLU A 288 -11.78 9.84 9.59
CA GLU A 288 -12.48 9.50 10.84
C GLU A 288 -13.90 8.94 10.59
N THR A 289 -14.59 9.43 9.55
CA THR A 289 -15.91 8.96 9.15
C THR A 289 -15.94 7.53 8.60
N LYS A 290 -14.77 6.98 8.25
CA LYS A 290 -14.60 5.62 7.74
C LYS A 290 -14.06 4.66 8.79
N LYS A 291 -13.80 5.11 10.00
CA LYS A 291 -13.40 4.23 11.11
C LYS A 291 -14.59 3.46 11.66
N PHE A 292 -14.34 2.25 12.12
CA PHE A 292 -15.32 1.33 12.69
C PHE A 292 -14.67 0.44 13.75
N ASP A 293 -15.46 -0.16 14.65
CA ASP A 293 -14.94 -0.82 15.87
C ASP A 293 -14.01 -2.02 15.59
N LYS A 294 -14.22 -2.71 14.46
CA LYS A 294 -13.40 -3.87 14.07
C LYS A 294 -12.10 -3.49 13.37
N LEU A 295 -11.89 -2.21 13.06
CA LEU A 295 -10.74 -1.74 12.31
C LEU A 295 -9.49 -1.65 13.21
N VAL A 296 -8.38 -2.19 12.69
CA VAL A 296 -7.04 -2.02 13.25
C VAL A 296 -6.15 -1.41 12.19
N GLU A 297 -5.51 -0.29 12.49
CA GLU A 297 -4.64 0.44 11.58
C GLU A 297 -3.19 0.33 12.07
N LEU A 298 -2.31 -0.24 11.24
CA LEU A 298 -0.88 -0.35 11.48
C LEU A 298 -0.13 0.70 10.66
N SER A 299 0.96 1.25 11.21
CA SER A 299 1.70 2.28 10.48
C SER A 299 2.86 1.70 9.67
N VAL A 300 2.91 2.04 8.38
CA VAL A 300 4.06 1.79 7.50
C VAL A 300 5.11 2.91 7.54
N GLY A 301 4.89 3.93 8.37
CA GLY A 301 5.84 5.04 8.54
C GLY A 301 7.26 4.59 8.88
N PRO A 302 7.46 3.73 9.89
CA PRO A 302 8.80 3.20 10.21
C PRO A 302 9.43 2.40 9.07
N LEU A 303 8.67 1.58 8.36
CA LEU A 303 9.17 0.79 7.22
C LEU A 303 9.66 1.71 6.10
N LEU A 304 8.84 2.68 5.69
CA LEU A 304 9.18 3.62 4.62
C LEU A 304 10.31 4.58 5.04
N GLY A 305 10.31 5.05 6.28
CA GLY A 305 11.36 5.91 6.80
C GLY A 305 12.73 5.21 6.85
N ASN A 306 12.77 3.96 7.29
CA ASN A 306 13.98 3.15 7.27
C ASN A 306 14.46 2.89 5.84
N ALA A 307 13.55 2.60 4.90
CA ALA A 307 13.90 2.44 3.50
C ALA A 307 14.55 3.71 2.92
N ILE A 308 13.99 4.89 3.20
CA ILE A 308 14.57 6.18 2.78
C ILE A 308 15.98 6.36 3.35
N LYS A 309 16.20 6.08 4.63
CA LYS A 309 17.54 6.17 5.25
C LYS A 309 18.55 5.26 4.53
N MET A 310 18.18 4.00 4.32
CA MET A 310 19.04 3.01 3.67
C MET A 310 19.35 3.40 2.22
N ILE A 311 18.36 3.90 1.47
CA ILE A 311 18.55 4.41 0.09
C ILE A 311 19.54 5.57 0.11
N TYR A 312 19.33 6.55 0.97
CA TYR A 312 20.18 7.73 1.09
C TYR A 312 21.63 7.39 1.49
N ASP A 313 21.81 6.42 2.39
CA ASP A 313 23.12 5.96 2.85
C ASP A 313 23.73 4.91 1.91
N ASN A 314 23.07 4.55 0.81
CA ASN A 314 23.44 3.51 -0.15
C ASN A 314 23.59 2.12 0.49
N GLU A 315 22.74 1.80 1.45
CA GLU A 315 22.67 0.52 2.11
C GLU A 315 21.66 -0.42 1.41
N PRO A 316 21.87 -1.75 1.47
CA PRO A 316 20.95 -2.71 0.85
C PRO A 316 19.63 -2.80 1.63
N LEU A 317 18.49 -2.81 0.92
CA LEU A 317 17.15 -2.91 1.52
C LEU A 317 16.77 -4.34 1.97
N ALA A 318 17.59 -5.35 1.68
CA ALA A 318 17.31 -6.75 2.02
C ALA A 318 16.88 -7.01 3.48
N PRO A 319 17.40 -6.30 4.50
CA PRO A 319 16.92 -6.47 5.88
C PRO A 319 15.44 -6.14 6.09
N LEU A 320 14.86 -5.24 5.30
CA LEU A 320 13.46 -4.82 5.44
C LEU A 320 12.45 -5.90 4.99
N PHE A 321 12.92 -6.90 4.24
CA PHE A 321 12.07 -8.01 3.75
C PHE A 321 12.08 -9.22 4.69
N LYS A 322 12.89 -9.21 5.75
CA LYS A 322 12.94 -10.27 6.75
C LYS A 322 12.02 -9.92 7.90
N SER A 323 11.22 -10.88 8.37
CA SER A 323 10.52 -10.70 9.64
C SER A 323 11.55 -10.40 10.73
N GLN A 324 11.36 -9.35 11.49
CA GLN A 324 12.11 -9.16 12.73
C GLN A 324 11.70 -10.32 13.65
N LYS A 325 12.60 -11.30 13.82
CA LYS A 325 12.44 -12.38 14.79
C LYS A 325 12.71 -11.84 16.16
#